data_398cf0bb3d503f40316195747666ba3a
#
_entry.id   398cf0bb3d503f40316195747666ba3a
#
_cell.length_a   1.000
_cell.length_b   1.000
_cell.length_c   1.000
_cell.angle_alpha   90.00
_cell.angle_beta   90.00
_cell.angle_gamma   90.00
#
_symmetry.space_group_name_H-M   'P 1'
#
loop_
_entity.id
_entity.type
_entity.pdbx_description
1 polymer ?
#
loop_
_entity_poly.entity_id
_entity_poly.type
_entity_poly.pdbx_seq_one_letter_code
_entity_poly.pdbx_strand_id
1 'polypeptide(L)'
;MKLALLTYNMARHWDLPTLLAQAGEIGFEGVELRTDRDHAHGVEVTLSEEERAKVKEQAEASGVEICGLSSGCKYDALEEAELREHIDHTKALIDLCADVGAPGLKVFGNNFHEEAGVSRDETMAQVAEALRECARLAQPRGVEIRFEMHGDFNPWKYCVRVVELAEEPNVSLIYNCDGRDVQGGSIAEVWRHVAPYVRHVHLHDLTDSFPYRELFRLLKEAGYQGYTSAELPDSADPERVLRYYRALWETYVREAG
;
A
#
# COMPACT_ATOMS: atom_id res chain seq x y z
N MET A 1 -15.67 -2.30 3.55
CA MET A 1 -14.37 -1.61 3.31
C MET A 1 -14.13 -0.62 4.44
N LYS A 2 -12.88 -0.37 4.79
CA LYS A 2 -12.44 0.52 5.87
C LYS A 2 -11.61 1.67 5.30
N LEU A 3 -11.57 2.82 5.98
CA LEU A 3 -10.76 3.97 5.59
C LEU A 3 -9.46 3.99 6.39
N ALA A 4 -8.32 4.14 5.71
CA ALA A 4 -7.02 4.37 6.34
C ALA A 4 -6.35 5.65 5.82
N LEU A 5 -5.40 6.16 6.57
CA LEU A 5 -4.53 7.28 6.19
C LEU A 5 -3.12 6.74 5.89
N LEU A 6 -2.64 6.94 4.66
CA LEU A 6 -1.25 6.70 4.30
C LEU A 6 -0.40 7.94 4.61
N THR A 7 0.63 7.78 5.43
CA THR A 7 1.48 8.89 5.89
C THR A 7 2.57 9.29 4.90
N TYR A 8 2.37 9.09 3.59
CA TYR A 8 3.40 9.38 2.58
C TYR A 8 3.78 10.87 2.51
N ASN A 9 2.81 11.75 2.29
CA ASN A 9 2.99 13.21 2.35
C ASN A 9 2.10 13.82 3.42
N MET A 10 0.80 13.51 3.38
CA MET A 10 -0.17 13.96 4.38
C MET A 10 0.21 13.40 5.75
N ALA A 11 0.16 14.24 6.78
CA ALA A 11 0.47 13.90 8.18
C ALA A 11 1.92 13.40 8.43
N ARG A 12 2.85 13.56 7.48
CA ARG A 12 4.27 13.15 7.63
C ARG A 12 4.98 13.76 8.84
N HIS A 13 4.48 14.89 9.33
CA HIS A 13 5.03 15.63 10.48
C HIS A 13 4.37 15.29 11.82
N TRP A 14 3.39 14.38 11.84
CA TRP A 14 2.76 13.93 13.07
C TRP A 14 3.57 12.79 13.68
N ASP A 15 3.92 12.91 14.96
CA ASP A 15 4.43 11.77 15.72
C ASP A 15 3.34 10.70 15.88
N LEU A 16 3.72 9.51 16.28
CA LEU A 16 2.79 8.37 16.32
C LEU A 16 1.58 8.64 17.25
N PRO A 17 1.74 9.19 18.48
CA PRO A 17 0.58 9.52 19.33
C PRO A 17 -0.37 10.53 18.69
N THR A 18 0.17 11.59 18.09
CA THR A 18 -0.64 12.60 17.38
C THR A 18 -1.35 11.99 16.17
N LEU A 19 -0.65 11.19 15.37
CA LEU A 19 -1.20 10.52 14.20
C LEU A 19 -2.40 9.64 14.57
N LEU A 20 -2.24 8.77 15.58
CA LEU A 20 -3.29 7.86 16.03
C LEU A 20 -4.48 8.62 16.61
N ALA A 21 -4.23 9.65 17.44
CA ALA A 21 -5.28 10.46 18.02
C ALA A 21 -6.08 11.21 16.94
N GLN A 22 -5.41 11.88 16.00
CA GLN A 22 -6.07 12.63 14.93
C GLN A 22 -6.81 11.71 13.95
N ALA A 23 -6.18 10.59 13.56
CA ALA A 23 -6.84 9.61 12.70
C ALA A 23 -8.15 9.09 13.34
N GLY A 24 -8.11 8.69 14.62
CA GLY A 24 -9.29 8.23 15.37
C GLY A 24 -10.36 9.31 15.53
N GLU A 25 -9.98 10.55 15.91
CA GLU A 25 -10.91 11.66 16.06
C GLU A 25 -11.62 12.02 14.74
N ILE A 26 -10.88 12.04 13.63
CA ILE A 26 -11.44 12.27 12.30
C ILE A 26 -12.29 11.07 11.85
N GLY A 27 -11.98 9.86 12.33
CA GLY A 27 -12.70 8.61 12.08
C GLY A 27 -12.11 7.77 10.97
N PHE A 28 -10.80 7.83 10.80
CA PHE A 28 -10.05 6.80 10.10
C PHE A 28 -9.97 5.55 10.99
N GLU A 29 -10.19 4.37 10.39
CA GLU A 29 -10.13 3.09 11.11
C GLU A 29 -8.71 2.52 11.14
N GLY A 30 -7.82 3.03 10.28
CA GLY A 30 -6.44 2.59 10.22
C GLY A 30 -5.48 3.66 9.73
N VAL A 31 -4.19 3.36 9.92
CA VAL A 31 -3.06 4.11 9.35
C VAL A 31 -2.14 3.14 8.61
N GLU A 32 -1.66 3.56 7.45
CA GLU A 32 -0.61 2.90 6.70
C GLU A 32 0.66 3.74 6.85
N LEU A 33 1.70 3.18 7.49
CA LEU A 33 2.87 3.96 7.87
C LEU A 33 3.94 3.88 6.77
N ARG A 34 4.31 5.04 6.22
CA ARG A 34 5.41 5.14 5.27
C ARG A 34 6.74 5.00 6.01
N THR A 35 7.53 4.00 5.63
CA THR A 35 8.89 3.76 6.14
C THR A 35 9.96 4.29 5.18
N ASP A 36 11.23 4.27 5.59
CA ASP A 36 12.40 4.64 4.79
C ASP A 36 12.46 6.14 4.41
N ARG A 37 11.81 6.97 5.22
CA ARG A 37 11.76 8.42 5.05
C ARG A 37 11.60 9.07 6.42
N ASP A 38 12.32 10.01 6.84
CA ASP A 38 12.27 10.68 8.15
C ASP A 38 10.85 11.19 8.54
N HIS A 39 9.89 10.26 8.61
CA HIS A 39 8.53 10.55 9.06
C HIS A 39 8.48 10.66 10.56
N ALA A 40 7.78 11.67 11.08
CA ALA A 40 7.78 11.97 12.51
C ALA A 40 7.20 10.86 13.39
N HIS A 41 6.39 9.95 12.84
CA HIS A 41 5.90 8.77 13.60
C HIS A 41 7.03 7.83 14.05
N GLY A 42 8.21 7.87 13.41
CA GLY A 42 9.42 7.16 13.84
C GLY A 42 9.38 5.63 13.77
N VAL A 43 8.36 5.03 13.12
CA VAL A 43 8.24 3.56 13.00
C VAL A 43 9.13 3.08 11.87
N GLU A 44 10.34 2.62 12.24
CA GLU A 44 11.40 2.23 11.31
C GLU A 44 12.10 0.93 11.78
N VAL A 45 12.84 0.28 10.88
CA VAL A 45 13.55 -0.98 11.18
C VAL A 45 14.58 -0.86 12.30
N THR A 46 15.02 0.37 12.59
CA THR A 46 16.01 0.66 13.64
C THR A 46 15.44 0.60 15.07
N LEU A 47 14.12 0.52 15.23
CA LEU A 47 13.48 0.38 16.52
C LEU A 47 13.88 -0.93 17.20
N SER A 48 14.18 -0.86 18.50
CA SER A 48 14.36 -2.01 19.36
C SER A 48 13.03 -2.80 19.53
N GLU A 49 13.13 -4.05 19.97
CA GLU A 49 11.94 -4.89 20.26
C GLU A 49 10.99 -4.20 21.26
N GLU A 50 11.55 -3.55 22.29
CA GLU A 50 10.74 -2.81 23.28
C GLU A 50 10.00 -1.62 22.67
N GLU A 51 10.64 -0.88 21.77
CA GLU A 51 10.00 0.25 21.06
C GLU A 51 8.91 -0.23 20.10
N ARG A 52 9.13 -1.35 19.37
CA ARG A 52 8.12 -1.96 18.50
C ARG A 52 6.90 -2.43 19.30
N ALA A 53 7.12 -3.02 20.48
CA ALA A 53 6.04 -3.40 21.38
C ALA A 53 5.21 -2.17 21.84
N LYS A 54 5.88 -1.05 22.17
CA LYS A 54 5.19 0.21 22.50
C LYS A 54 4.39 0.78 21.35
N VAL A 55 4.90 0.70 20.11
CA VAL A 55 4.15 1.10 18.90
C VAL A 55 2.84 0.31 18.81
N LYS A 56 2.92 -1.01 18.96
CA LYS A 56 1.75 -1.90 18.95
C LYS A 56 0.74 -1.56 20.04
N GLU A 57 1.21 -1.40 21.28
CA GLU A 57 0.37 -1.04 22.43
C GLU A 57 -0.34 0.31 22.22
N GLN A 58 0.34 1.31 21.65
CA GLN A 58 -0.25 2.61 21.35
C GLN A 58 -1.35 2.50 20.30
N ALA A 59 -1.13 1.73 19.22
CA ALA A 59 -2.14 1.50 18.21
C ALA A 59 -3.37 0.78 18.80
N GLU A 60 -3.16 -0.30 19.54
CA GLU A 60 -4.24 -1.05 20.21
C GLU A 60 -5.05 -0.15 21.17
N ALA A 61 -4.37 0.67 21.97
CA ALA A 61 -5.01 1.58 22.92
C ALA A 61 -5.81 2.70 22.24
N SER A 62 -5.39 3.13 21.05
CA SER A 62 -6.09 4.18 20.29
C SER A 62 -7.34 3.68 19.58
N GLY A 63 -7.44 2.35 19.32
CA GLY A 63 -8.47 1.77 18.47
C GLY A 63 -8.28 1.99 16.97
N VAL A 64 -7.13 2.58 16.54
CA VAL A 64 -6.76 2.77 15.14
C VAL A 64 -5.74 1.68 14.76
N GLU A 65 -6.06 0.86 13.77
CA GLU A 65 -5.20 -0.25 13.34
C GLU A 65 -4.00 0.26 12.51
N ILE A 66 -2.80 -0.31 12.70
CA ILE A 66 -1.72 -0.17 11.72
C ILE A 66 -2.04 -1.17 10.60
N CYS A 67 -2.69 -0.71 9.52
CA CYS A 67 -3.20 -1.58 8.47
C CYS A 67 -2.15 -2.02 7.44
N GLY A 68 -0.95 -1.46 7.53
CA GLY A 68 0.19 -1.82 6.68
C GLY A 68 1.38 -0.90 6.90
N LEU A 69 2.55 -1.37 6.43
CA LEU A 69 3.72 -0.53 6.23
C LEU A 69 3.92 -0.29 4.73
N SER A 70 4.28 0.93 4.35
CA SER A 70 4.53 1.33 2.96
C SER A 70 6.02 1.60 2.76
N SER A 71 6.73 0.66 2.13
CA SER A 71 8.18 0.75 1.94
C SER A 71 8.59 1.43 0.63
N GLY A 72 9.91 1.77 0.52
CA GLY A 72 10.56 2.15 -0.73
C GLY A 72 11.18 0.98 -1.50
N CYS A 73 11.00 -0.25 -1.03
CA CYS A 73 11.62 -1.42 -1.64
C CYS A 73 11.08 -1.69 -3.04
N LYS A 74 12.01 -1.79 -3.99
CA LYS A 74 11.73 -2.07 -5.42
C LYS A 74 12.65 -3.16 -5.92
N TYR A 75 12.17 -3.97 -6.86
CA TYR A 75 12.90 -5.18 -7.28
C TYR A 75 13.28 -5.15 -8.76
N ASP A 76 13.28 -3.97 -9.36
CA ASP A 76 13.66 -3.72 -10.76
C ASP A 76 15.15 -3.38 -10.96
N ALA A 77 15.97 -3.39 -9.90
CA ALA A 77 17.38 -3.00 -10.00
C ALA A 77 18.16 -3.85 -11.00
N LEU A 78 19.02 -3.21 -11.80
CA LEU A 78 19.90 -3.87 -12.76
C LEU A 78 21.10 -4.54 -12.09
N GLU A 79 21.57 -3.94 -10.99
CA GLU A 79 22.72 -4.45 -10.25
C GLU A 79 22.24 -5.43 -9.17
N GLU A 80 22.81 -6.63 -9.15
CA GLU A 80 22.45 -7.69 -8.17
C GLU A 80 22.61 -7.22 -6.72
N ALA A 81 23.65 -6.42 -6.44
CA ALA A 81 23.89 -5.88 -5.11
C ALA A 81 22.75 -4.97 -4.64
N GLU A 82 22.25 -4.06 -5.50
CA GLU A 82 21.12 -3.18 -5.20
C GLU A 82 19.83 -3.99 -5.00
N LEU A 83 19.57 -4.97 -5.86
CA LEU A 83 18.43 -5.86 -5.71
C LEU A 83 18.47 -6.58 -4.35
N ARG A 84 19.62 -7.09 -3.98
CA ARG A 84 19.83 -7.79 -2.69
C ARG A 84 19.60 -6.87 -1.51
N GLU A 85 20.08 -5.62 -1.56
CA GLU A 85 19.82 -4.62 -0.53
C GLU A 85 18.31 -4.40 -0.33
N HIS A 86 17.53 -4.25 -1.40
CA HIS A 86 16.08 -4.11 -1.32
C HIS A 86 15.39 -5.34 -0.74
N ILE A 87 15.83 -6.55 -1.13
CA ILE A 87 15.28 -7.80 -0.59
C ILE A 87 15.59 -7.93 0.90
N ASP A 88 16.83 -7.67 1.31
CA ASP A 88 17.25 -7.81 2.71
C ASP A 88 16.60 -6.73 3.59
N HIS A 89 16.42 -5.53 3.07
CA HIS A 89 15.64 -4.49 3.76
C HIS A 89 14.15 -4.88 3.89
N THR A 90 13.56 -5.46 2.85
CA THR A 90 12.18 -6.01 2.92
C THR A 90 12.05 -7.06 4.02
N LYS A 91 13.05 -7.94 4.20
CA LYS A 91 13.03 -8.93 5.29
C LYS A 91 13.01 -8.29 6.67
N ALA A 92 13.82 -7.23 6.87
CA ALA A 92 13.81 -6.47 8.13
C ALA A 92 12.45 -5.77 8.37
N LEU A 93 11.82 -5.26 7.31
CA LEU A 93 10.48 -4.67 7.38
C LEU A 93 9.38 -5.70 7.64
N ILE A 94 9.54 -6.95 7.18
CA ILE A 94 8.60 -8.05 7.52
C ILE A 94 8.64 -8.32 9.03
N ASP A 95 9.82 -8.34 9.65
CA ASP A 95 9.94 -8.49 11.10
C ASP A 95 9.30 -7.30 11.83
N LEU A 96 9.55 -6.06 11.36
CA LEU A 96 8.89 -4.87 11.90
C LEU A 96 7.35 -4.95 11.78
N CYS A 97 6.82 -5.35 10.61
CA CYS A 97 5.38 -5.55 10.41
C CYS A 97 4.77 -6.48 11.45
N ALA A 98 5.40 -7.65 11.66
CA ALA A 98 4.93 -8.65 12.63
C ALA A 98 4.93 -8.09 14.06
N ASP A 99 6.00 -7.39 14.44
CA ASP A 99 6.18 -6.85 15.79
C ASP A 99 5.19 -5.72 16.11
N VAL A 100 4.93 -4.81 15.14
CA VAL A 100 3.98 -3.70 15.34
C VAL A 100 2.52 -4.07 15.02
N GLY A 101 2.27 -5.30 14.55
CA GLY A 101 0.92 -5.80 14.24
C GLY A 101 0.38 -5.34 12.87
N ALA A 102 1.24 -4.90 11.94
CA ALA A 102 0.86 -4.56 10.59
C ALA A 102 0.68 -5.82 9.73
N PRO A 103 -0.51 -6.07 9.14
CA PRO A 103 -0.79 -7.30 8.41
C PRO A 103 -0.22 -7.35 6.99
N GLY A 104 0.38 -6.26 6.50
CA GLY A 104 0.88 -6.21 5.13
C GLY A 104 1.99 -5.19 4.93
N LEU A 105 2.85 -5.48 3.97
CA LEU A 105 3.99 -4.66 3.57
C LEU A 105 3.91 -4.33 2.09
N LYS A 106 3.87 -3.05 1.77
CA LYS A 106 3.88 -2.54 0.39
C LYS A 106 5.30 -2.56 -0.18
N VAL A 107 5.42 -3.13 -1.38
CA VAL A 107 6.62 -3.12 -2.24
C VAL A 107 6.20 -2.89 -3.69
N PHE A 108 7.14 -2.62 -4.62
CA PHE A 108 6.81 -2.40 -6.02
C PHE A 108 7.93 -2.81 -6.99
N GLY A 109 7.62 -2.90 -8.30
CA GLY A 109 8.57 -3.12 -9.39
C GLY A 109 9.24 -1.81 -9.80
N ASN A 110 8.49 -0.86 -10.23
CA ASN A 110 8.78 0.49 -10.68
C ASN A 110 9.10 0.63 -12.17
N ASN A 111 10.28 0.20 -12.67
CA ASN A 111 10.67 0.45 -14.07
C ASN A 111 10.94 -0.85 -14.83
N PHE A 112 10.78 -0.77 -16.17
CA PHE A 112 11.41 -1.68 -17.10
C PHE A 112 12.69 -1.06 -17.68
N HIS A 113 13.69 -1.89 -17.98
CA HIS A 113 15.02 -1.44 -18.39
C HIS A 113 15.37 -1.89 -19.81
N GLU A 114 14.40 -1.76 -20.75
CA GLU A 114 14.58 -2.20 -22.14
C GLU A 114 15.74 -1.48 -22.85
N GLU A 115 16.00 -0.23 -22.47
CA GLU A 115 17.12 0.57 -22.97
C GLU A 115 18.50 0.03 -22.52
N ALA A 116 18.55 -0.72 -21.43
CA ALA A 116 19.72 -1.44 -20.96
C ALA A 116 19.82 -2.88 -21.54
N GLY A 117 18.89 -3.25 -22.43
CA GLY A 117 18.86 -4.56 -23.09
C GLY A 117 18.20 -5.67 -22.26
N VAL A 118 17.54 -5.32 -21.15
CA VAL A 118 16.79 -6.28 -20.32
C VAL A 118 15.33 -6.28 -20.78
N SER A 119 14.83 -7.43 -21.16
CA SER A 119 13.42 -7.55 -21.57
C SER A 119 12.45 -7.39 -20.40
N ARG A 120 11.20 -7.01 -20.68
CA ARG A 120 10.15 -6.94 -19.65
C ARG A 120 9.91 -8.29 -18.98
N ASP A 121 9.98 -9.37 -19.72
CA ASP A 121 9.80 -10.71 -19.17
C ASP A 121 10.91 -11.07 -18.17
N GLU A 122 12.16 -10.70 -18.44
CA GLU A 122 13.28 -10.86 -17.50
C GLU A 122 13.08 -10.02 -16.25
N THR A 123 12.68 -8.73 -16.39
CA THR A 123 12.40 -7.88 -15.22
C THR A 123 11.23 -8.41 -14.40
N MET A 124 10.14 -8.85 -15.05
CA MET A 124 8.99 -9.44 -14.34
C MET A 124 9.38 -10.73 -13.61
N ALA A 125 10.21 -11.58 -14.20
CA ALA A 125 10.71 -12.80 -13.55
C ALA A 125 11.57 -12.48 -12.32
N GLN A 126 12.47 -11.49 -12.42
CA GLN A 126 13.27 -11.00 -11.29
C GLN A 126 12.41 -10.48 -10.16
N VAL A 127 11.43 -9.61 -10.45
CA VAL A 127 10.50 -9.07 -9.46
C VAL A 127 9.70 -10.20 -8.79
N ALA A 128 9.20 -11.15 -9.56
CA ALA A 128 8.43 -12.28 -9.03
C ALA A 128 9.27 -13.18 -8.11
N GLU A 129 10.56 -13.42 -8.44
CA GLU A 129 11.46 -14.20 -7.58
C GLU A 129 11.74 -13.48 -6.27
N ALA A 130 11.98 -12.16 -6.31
CA ALA A 130 12.16 -11.36 -5.09
C ALA A 130 10.90 -11.37 -4.20
N LEU A 131 9.71 -11.24 -4.82
CA LEU A 131 8.44 -11.37 -4.09
C LEU A 131 8.29 -12.74 -3.46
N ARG A 132 8.61 -13.82 -4.18
CA ARG A 132 8.56 -15.20 -3.68
C ARG A 132 9.47 -15.39 -2.47
N GLU A 133 10.72 -14.91 -2.55
CA GLU A 133 11.69 -15.00 -1.45
C GLU A 133 11.15 -14.29 -0.19
N CYS A 134 10.65 -13.06 -0.35
CA CYS A 134 10.09 -12.27 0.75
C CYS A 134 8.80 -12.88 1.31
N ALA A 135 7.91 -13.35 0.44
CA ALA A 135 6.62 -13.91 0.83
C ALA A 135 6.76 -15.19 1.68
N ARG A 136 7.72 -16.05 1.35
CA ARG A 136 8.02 -17.26 2.14
C ARG A 136 8.49 -16.93 3.56
N LEU A 137 9.24 -15.86 3.73
CA LEU A 137 9.63 -15.37 5.05
C LEU A 137 8.44 -14.74 5.79
N ALA A 138 7.59 -14.02 5.08
CA ALA A 138 6.46 -13.27 5.62
C ALA A 138 5.29 -14.18 6.05
N GLN A 139 5.05 -15.27 5.33
CA GLN A 139 3.91 -16.17 5.57
C GLN A 139 3.81 -16.70 7.00
N PRO A 140 4.87 -17.29 7.62
CA PRO A 140 4.80 -17.78 8.99
C PRO A 140 4.68 -16.65 10.03
N ARG A 141 4.90 -15.40 9.65
CA ARG A 141 4.74 -14.20 10.48
C ARG A 141 3.35 -13.55 10.34
N GLY A 142 2.49 -14.10 9.47
CA GLY A 142 1.18 -13.55 9.21
C GLY A 142 1.18 -12.23 8.42
N VAL A 143 2.27 -11.94 7.71
CA VAL A 143 2.43 -10.73 6.90
C VAL A 143 2.19 -11.04 5.43
N GLU A 144 1.41 -10.20 4.78
CA GLU A 144 1.14 -10.21 3.34
C GLU A 144 2.13 -9.28 2.62
N ILE A 145 2.69 -9.73 1.50
CA ILE A 145 3.48 -8.87 0.61
C ILE A 145 2.54 -8.28 -0.43
N ARG A 146 2.38 -6.96 -0.40
CA ARG A 146 1.47 -6.21 -1.25
C ARG A 146 2.23 -5.50 -2.36
N PHE A 147 2.13 -6.04 -3.57
CA PHE A 147 2.77 -5.48 -4.75
C PHE A 147 1.92 -4.33 -5.31
N GLU A 148 2.47 -3.13 -5.30
CA GLU A 148 1.75 -1.94 -5.77
C GLU A 148 1.78 -1.82 -7.29
N MET A 149 0.62 -1.52 -7.88
CA MET A 149 0.49 -1.11 -9.28
C MET A 149 1.10 0.29 -9.44
N HIS A 150 2.40 0.35 -9.77
CA HIS A 150 3.18 1.60 -9.78
C HIS A 150 4.17 1.66 -10.95
N GLY A 151 4.51 2.88 -11.39
CA GLY A 151 5.50 3.09 -12.45
C GLY A 151 5.15 2.40 -13.76
N ASP A 152 6.10 1.73 -14.37
CA ASP A 152 5.90 0.95 -15.61
C ASP A 152 5.10 -0.34 -15.37
N PHE A 153 5.01 -0.80 -14.11
CA PHE A 153 4.21 -1.95 -13.72
C PHE A 153 2.73 -1.61 -13.49
N ASN A 154 2.31 -0.34 -13.58
CA ASN A 154 0.90 0.03 -13.40
C ASN A 154 -0.06 -0.73 -14.34
N PRO A 155 0.23 -0.96 -15.64
CA PRO A 155 -0.68 -1.72 -16.48
C PRO A 155 -0.94 -3.12 -15.92
N TRP A 156 -2.23 -3.42 -15.68
CA TRP A 156 -2.70 -4.63 -14.99
C TRP A 156 -2.03 -5.93 -15.46
N LYS A 157 -1.77 -6.06 -16.76
CA LYS A 157 -1.16 -7.25 -17.37
C LYS A 157 0.22 -7.59 -16.80
N TYR A 158 0.98 -6.59 -16.39
CA TYR A 158 2.31 -6.79 -15.79
C TYR A 158 2.20 -7.15 -14.32
N CYS A 159 1.39 -6.42 -13.55
CA CYS A 159 1.17 -6.71 -12.15
C CYS A 159 0.57 -8.11 -11.91
N VAL A 160 -0.48 -8.44 -12.65
CA VAL A 160 -1.11 -9.77 -12.55
C VAL A 160 -0.09 -10.87 -12.92
N ARG A 161 0.66 -10.68 -14.01
CA ARG A 161 1.69 -11.63 -14.41
C ARG A 161 2.77 -11.85 -13.35
N VAL A 162 3.21 -10.78 -12.69
CA VAL A 162 4.21 -10.86 -11.60
C VAL A 162 3.66 -11.64 -10.41
N VAL A 163 2.44 -11.35 -9.97
CA VAL A 163 1.81 -12.08 -8.85
C VAL A 163 1.62 -13.56 -9.19
N GLU A 164 1.18 -13.87 -10.42
CA GLU A 164 1.05 -15.27 -10.87
C GLU A 164 2.40 -15.99 -10.90
N LEU A 165 3.46 -15.31 -11.36
CA LEU A 165 4.82 -15.88 -11.38
C LEU A 165 5.39 -16.06 -9.97
N ALA A 166 5.03 -15.23 -9.01
CA ALA A 166 5.48 -15.38 -7.62
C ALA A 166 4.97 -16.68 -6.97
N GLU A 167 3.78 -17.16 -7.36
CA GLU A 167 3.20 -18.45 -6.91
C GLU A 167 3.08 -18.59 -5.38
N GLU A 168 2.90 -17.48 -4.67
CA GLU A 168 2.79 -17.46 -3.20
C GLU A 168 1.42 -16.89 -2.77
N PRO A 169 0.69 -17.56 -1.87
CA PRO A 169 -0.68 -17.19 -1.53
C PRO A 169 -0.78 -15.88 -0.74
N ASN A 170 0.32 -15.43 -0.12
CA ASN A 170 0.41 -14.17 0.61
C ASN A 170 1.07 -13.04 -0.19
N VAL A 171 1.12 -13.17 -1.52
CA VAL A 171 1.41 -12.06 -2.44
C VAL A 171 0.11 -11.56 -3.02
N SER A 172 -0.13 -10.26 -2.93
CA SER A 172 -1.35 -9.61 -3.41
C SER A 172 -1.04 -8.28 -4.12
N LEU A 173 -2.06 -7.64 -4.66
CA LEU A 173 -1.95 -6.32 -5.28
C LEU A 173 -2.48 -5.21 -4.38
N ILE A 174 -1.79 -4.06 -4.43
CA ILE A 174 -2.38 -2.76 -4.11
C ILE A 174 -2.87 -2.15 -5.41
N TYR A 175 -4.18 -1.90 -5.49
CA TYR A 175 -4.74 -1.11 -6.58
C TYR A 175 -4.46 0.37 -6.30
N ASN A 176 -3.60 0.96 -7.10
CA ASN A 176 -3.26 2.37 -7.04
C ASN A 176 -4.07 3.12 -8.11
N CYS A 177 -4.91 4.06 -7.72
CA CYS A 177 -5.86 4.76 -8.59
C CYS A 177 -5.15 5.65 -9.62
N ASP A 178 -4.67 5.06 -10.71
CA ASP A 178 -3.92 5.76 -11.76
C ASP A 178 -4.83 6.09 -12.96
N GLY A 179 -4.74 7.32 -13.44
CA GLY A 179 -5.52 7.78 -14.61
C GLY A 179 -5.26 6.95 -15.89
N ARG A 180 -4.14 6.25 -15.99
CA ARG A 180 -3.82 5.33 -17.11
C ARG A 180 -4.75 4.11 -17.17
N ASP A 181 -5.41 3.78 -16.06
CA ASP A 181 -6.38 2.69 -16.01
C ASP A 181 -7.73 3.09 -16.60
N VAL A 182 -7.98 4.38 -16.80
CA VAL A 182 -9.26 4.89 -17.30
C VAL A 182 -9.34 4.74 -18.81
N GLN A 183 -10.25 3.88 -19.27
CA GLN A 183 -10.51 3.63 -20.69
C GLN A 183 -11.95 4.03 -21.02
N GLY A 184 -12.12 5.04 -21.88
CA GLY A 184 -13.45 5.55 -22.22
C GLY A 184 -14.26 6.07 -21.03
N GLY A 185 -13.57 6.53 -19.97
CA GLY A 185 -14.18 7.04 -18.74
C GLY A 185 -14.50 5.96 -17.69
N SER A 186 -14.04 4.73 -17.88
CA SER A 186 -14.30 3.59 -17.00
C SER A 186 -13.03 2.83 -16.65
N ILE A 187 -12.99 2.22 -15.45
CA ILE A 187 -11.95 1.30 -14.99
C ILE A 187 -12.39 -0.17 -14.97
N ALA A 188 -13.60 -0.47 -15.43
CA ALA A 188 -14.19 -1.80 -15.32
C ALA A 188 -13.35 -2.89 -16.00
N GLU A 189 -12.69 -2.58 -17.13
CA GLU A 189 -11.81 -3.52 -17.83
C GLU A 189 -10.60 -3.88 -16.97
N VAL A 190 -9.88 -2.90 -16.43
CA VAL A 190 -8.72 -3.12 -15.56
C VAL A 190 -9.15 -3.86 -14.30
N TRP A 191 -10.22 -3.39 -13.64
CA TRP A 191 -10.73 -3.98 -12.41
C TRP A 191 -11.06 -5.46 -12.53
N ARG A 192 -11.68 -5.87 -13.63
CA ARG A 192 -12.02 -7.29 -13.89
C ARG A 192 -10.79 -8.21 -13.80
N HIS A 193 -9.62 -7.73 -14.21
CA HIS A 193 -8.39 -8.50 -14.20
C HIS A 193 -7.68 -8.49 -12.85
N VAL A 194 -7.72 -7.36 -12.13
CA VAL A 194 -6.97 -7.20 -10.87
C VAL A 194 -7.76 -7.58 -9.62
N ALA A 195 -9.08 -7.50 -9.65
CA ALA A 195 -9.94 -7.72 -8.47
C ALA A 195 -9.66 -9.01 -7.69
N PRO A 196 -9.36 -10.17 -8.31
CA PRO A 196 -9.04 -11.39 -7.57
C PRO A 196 -7.80 -11.29 -6.69
N TYR A 197 -6.87 -10.38 -7.05
CA TYR A 197 -5.57 -10.22 -6.40
C TYR A 197 -5.53 -9.02 -5.44
N VAL A 198 -6.47 -8.05 -5.55
CA VAL A 198 -6.46 -6.83 -4.75
C VAL A 198 -6.82 -7.11 -3.30
N ARG A 199 -5.95 -6.69 -2.37
CA ARG A 199 -6.17 -6.75 -0.92
C ARG A 199 -6.05 -5.40 -0.24
N HIS A 200 -5.54 -4.40 -0.96
CA HIS A 200 -5.39 -3.04 -0.49
C HIS A 200 -5.61 -2.05 -1.63
N VAL A 201 -6.03 -0.82 -1.32
CA VAL A 201 -6.30 0.21 -2.33
C VAL A 201 -5.69 1.53 -1.87
N HIS A 202 -4.91 2.18 -2.73
CA HIS A 202 -4.51 3.57 -2.55
C HIS A 202 -5.46 4.49 -3.31
N LEU A 203 -6.15 5.35 -2.57
CA LEU A 203 -7.03 6.39 -3.10
C LEU A 203 -6.30 7.73 -3.06
N HIS A 204 -6.32 8.44 -4.17
CA HIS A 204 -5.76 9.80 -4.24
C HIS A 204 -6.80 10.85 -3.87
N ASP A 205 -6.70 12.06 -4.42
CA ASP A 205 -7.70 13.11 -4.21
C ASP A 205 -9.05 12.70 -4.81
N LEU A 206 -10.04 12.47 -3.95
CA LEU A 206 -11.37 12.03 -4.37
C LEU A 206 -12.14 13.10 -5.19
N THR A 207 -11.57 14.29 -5.35
CA THR A 207 -12.12 15.37 -6.17
C THR A 207 -11.54 15.43 -7.58
N ASP A 208 -10.54 14.61 -7.91
CA ASP A 208 -9.96 14.55 -9.23
C ASP A 208 -10.88 13.85 -10.25
N SER A 209 -10.41 13.70 -11.49
CA SER A 209 -11.20 13.14 -12.60
C SER A 209 -11.24 11.61 -12.63
N PHE A 210 -10.58 10.91 -11.69
CA PHE A 210 -10.64 9.47 -11.62
C PHE A 210 -12.06 8.99 -11.27
N PRO A 211 -12.58 7.91 -11.85
CA PRO A 211 -13.97 7.47 -11.67
C PRO A 211 -14.20 6.78 -10.31
N TYR A 212 -13.99 7.49 -9.20
CA TYR A 212 -14.12 6.94 -7.84
C TYR A 212 -15.50 6.34 -7.55
N ARG A 213 -16.60 6.95 -8.04
CA ARG A 213 -17.93 6.34 -7.87
C ARG A 213 -18.02 4.94 -8.46
N GLU A 214 -17.42 4.75 -9.62
CA GLU A 214 -17.35 3.42 -10.24
C GLU A 214 -16.48 2.48 -9.42
N LEU A 215 -15.30 2.93 -8.98
CA LEU A 215 -14.41 2.12 -8.13
C LEU A 215 -15.11 1.64 -6.86
N PHE A 216 -15.78 2.53 -6.13
CA PHE A 216 -16.49 2.17 -4.89
C PHE A 216 -17.61 1.15 -5.14
N ARG A 217 -18.35 1.29 -6.25
CA ARG A 217 -19.35 0.30 -6.68
C ARG A 217 -18.70 -1.06 -6.97
N LEU A 218 -17.58 -1.08 -7.72
CA LEU A 218 -16.86 -2.30 -8.07
C LEU A 218 -16.25 -2.99 -6.84
N LEU A 219 -15.68 -2.22 -5.91
CA LEU A 219 -15.20 -2.73 -4.62
C LEU A 219 -16.32 -3.42 -3.83
N LYS A 220 -17.49 -2.78 -3.77
CA LYS A 220 -18.66 -3.33 -3.08
C LYS A 220 -19.20 -4.58 -3.75
N GLU A 221 -19.34 -4.58 -5.07
CA GLU A 221 -19.78 -5.75 -5.86
C GLU A 221 -18.82 -6.93 -5.69
N ALA A 222 -17.52 -6.68 -5.55
CA ALA A 222 -16.51 -7.69 -5.25
C ALA A 222 -16.53 -8.16 -3.78
N GLY A 223 -17.35 -7.58 -2.92
CA GLY A 223 -17.38 -7.89 -1.49
C GLY A 223 -16.13 -7.46 -0.74
N TYR A 224 -15.41 -6.44 -1.22
CA TYR A 224 -14.16 -5.97 -0.63
C TYR A 224 -14.35 -5.47 0.81
N GLN A 225 -13.58 -6.02 1.75
CA GLN A 225 -13.61 -5.67 3.18
C GLN A 225 -12.30 -5.04 3.68
N GLY A 226 -11.31 -4.90 2.79
CA GLY A 226 -10.00 -4.35 3.13
C GLY A 226 -10.00 -2.84 3.34
N TYR A 227 -8.81 -2.30 3.48
CA TYR A 227 -8.57 -0.87 3.62
C TYR A 227 -8.45 -0.16 2.28
N THR A 228 -9.00 1.05 2.24
CA THR A 228 -8.75 2.05 1.21
C THR A 228 -7.95 3.18 1.87
N SER A 229 -6.66 3.28 1.56
CA SER A 229 -5.75 4.27 2.15
C SER A 229 -5.79 5.58 1.39
N ALA A 230 -6.01 6.68 2.11
CA ALA A 230 -5.92 8.03 1.57
C ALA A 230 -4.45 8.41 1.35
N GLU A 231 -4.01 8.43 0.10
CA GLU A 231 -2.69 8.88 -0.32
C GLU A 231 -2.79 10.31 -0.88
N LEU A 232 -2.55 11.28 -0.03
CA LEU A 232 -2.78 12.69 -0.34
C LEU A 232 -1.49 13.51 -0.33
N PRO A 233 -1.43 14.61 -1.13
CA PRO A 233 -0.42 15.64 -0.98
C PRO A 233 -0.42 16.23 0.42
N ASP A 234 0.72 16.79 0.84
CA ASP A 234 0.81 17.53 2.10
C ASP A 234 -0.10 18.76 2.11
N SER A 235 -0.51 19.17 3.29
CA SER A 235 -1.38 20.34 3.50
C SER A 235 -0.95 21.15 4.71
N ALA A 236 -1.08 22.47 4.63
CA ALA A 236 -0.91 23.36 5.78
C ALA A 236 -2.02 23.22 6.83
N ASP A 237 -3.14 22.55 6.48
CA ASP A 237 -4.27 22.28 7.37
C ASP A 237 -4.76 20.84 7.16
N PRO A 238 -3.93 19.85 7.58
CA PRO A 238 -4.18 18.45 7.31
C PRO A 238 -5.48 17.95 7.95
N GLU A 239 -5.80 18.37 9.16
CA GLU A 239 -7.01 17.95 9.87
C GLU A 239 -8.28 18.32 9.10
N ARG A 240 -8.38 19.55 8.60
CA ARG A 240 -9.53 19.99 7.82
C ARG A 240 -9.65 19.23 6.50
N VAL A 241 -8.53 19.04 5.79
CA VAL A 241 -8.51 18.29 4.53
C VAL A 241 -8.97 16.86 4.76
N LEU A 242 -8.46 16.19 5.79
CA LEU A 242 -8.82 14.82 6.13
C LEU A 242 -10.29 14.67 6.55
N ARG A 243 -10.86 15.67 7.27
CA ARG A 243 -12.31 15.69 7.58
C ARG A 243 -13.18 15.79 6.32
N TYR A 244 -12.79 16.63 5.35
CA TYR A 244 -13.49 16.73 4.06
C TYR A 244 -13.34 15.45 3.24
N TYR A 245 -12.12 14.90 3.21
CA TYR A 245 -11.84 13.64 2.53
C TYR A 245 -12.72 12.50 3.07
N ARG A 246 -12.77 12.35 4.39
CA ARG A 246 -13.63 11.35 5.03
C ARG A 246 -15.10 11.55 4.66
N ALA A 247 -15.62 12.76 4.72
CA ALA A 247 -17.02 13.04 4.39
C ALA A 247 -17.36 12.68 2.93
N LEU A 248 -16.42 12.92 2.02
CA LEU A 248 -16.58 12.54 0.60
C LEU A 248 -16.48 11.01 0.42
N TRP A 249 -15.51 10.36 1.08
CA TRP A 249 -15.38 8.91 1.10
C TRP A 249 -16.68 8.22 1.59
N GLU A 250 -17.24 8.66 2.70
CA GLU A 250 -18.52 8.15 3.22
C GLU A 250 -19.66 8.35 2.23
N THR A 251 -19.62 9.44 1.47
CA THR A 251 -20.64 9.70 0.44
C THR A 251 -20.54 8.67 -0.69
N TYR A 252 -19.33 8.39 -1.18
CA TYR A 252 -19.11 7.36 -2.20
C TYR A 252 -19.46 5.96 -1.72
N VAL A 253 -19.14 5.61 -0.46
CA VAL A 253 -19.53 4.34 0.15
C VAL A 253 -21.06 4.19 0.18
N ARG A 254 -21.79 5.25 0.54
CA ARG A 254 -23.27 5.24 0.55
C ARG A 254 -23.86 5.15 -0.85
N GLU A 255 -23.31 5.88 -1.82
CA GLU A 255 -23.78 5.88 -3.22
C GLU A 255 -23.52 4.54 -3.92
N ALA A 256 -22.53 3.79 -3.49
CA ALA A 256 -22.25 2.44 -3.98
C ALA A 256 -23.34 1.41 -3.60
N GLY A 257 -24.33 1.79 -2.78
CA GLY A 257 -25.54 1.02 -2.45
C GLY A 257 -25.43 0.31 -1.11
#